data_c5ebf645cb860ed4ca2117459f5bf47f
#
_entry.id   c5ebf645cb860ed4ca2117459f5bf47f
#
_cell.length_a   1.000
_cell.length_b   1.000
_cell.length_c   1.000
_cell.angle_alpha   90.00
_cell.angle_beta   90.00
_cell.angle_gamma   90.00
#
_symmetry.space_group_name_H-M   'P 1'
#
loop_
_entity.id
_entity.type
_entity.pdbx_description
1 polymer ?
#
loop_
_entity_poly.entity_id
_entity_poly.type
_entity_poly.pdbx_seq_one_letter_code
_entity_poly.pdbx_strand_id
1 'polypeptide(L)'
;MDFYISKEEIVKSLNLTLGVVEKRQTLPILSNVLLEVDESSLKLTATDLESEISTTSTISSFKSGGKTTAPAKKLNDLCRLLPDFSEIHLFMDGDDLKIETDSGKYNLSTLPSEDFPVFESEESQSQINISSKNLGSLISRTAFAMGNQDWRHYLNGLFLLIDDKTITSVATDAHRLALADSVLNEASSESINGIVPRKSINEILKLVNDESENVVIKLGPSSIMVGVSGTKFVSKLIEGKFPDYEQVIPSGESSLLTLEK
;
A
#
# COMPACT_ATOMS: atom_id res chain seq x y z
N MET A 1 17.46 6.25 -19.79
CA MET A 1 16.55 5.15 -19.50
C MET A 1 16.06 4.59 -20.83
N ASP A 2 16.24 3.26 -21.06
CA ASP A 2 15.80 2.56 -22.28
C ASP A 2 15.70 1.05 -21.97
N PHE A 3 14.50 0.46 -22.06
CA PHE A 3 14.23 -0.91 -21.69
C PHE A 3 12.94 -1.46 -22.33
N TYR A 4 12.76 -2.77 -22.26
CA TYR A 4 11.57 -3.48 -22.69
C TYR A 4 10.89 -4.18 -21.50
N ILE A 5 9.56 -4.18 -21.49
CA ILE A 5 8.75 -4.84 -20.45
C ILE A 5 7.47 -5.40 -21.08
N SER A 6 6.96 -6.52 -20.55
CA SER A 6 5.67 -7.04 -20.98
C SER A 6 4.51 -6.17 -20.48
N LYS A 7 3.42 -6.13 -21.24
CA LYS A 7 2.17 -5.45 -20.86
C LYS A 7 1.68 -5.92 -19.48
N GLU A 8 1.73 -7.23 -19.23
CA GLU A 8 1.22 -7.84 -18.02
C GLU A 8 1.96 -7.30 -16.78
N GLU A 9 3.30 -7.28 -16.83
CA GLU A 9 4.14 -6.83 -15.72
C GLU A 9 3.93 -5.35 -15.41
N ILE A 10 3.95 -4.48 -16.42
CA ILE A 10 3.79 -3.04 -16.18
C ILE A 10 2.37 -2.70 -15.72
N VAL A 11 1.33 -3.32 -16.29
CA VAL A 11 -0.07 -3.08 -15.90
C VAL A 11 -0.33 -3.57 -14.48
N LYS A 12 0.21 -4.74 -14.09
CA LYS A 12 0.13 -5.25 -12.72
C LYS A 12 0.70 -4.22 -11.75
N SER A 13 1.89 -3.72 -12.00
CA SER A 13 2.58 -2.76 -11.13
C SER A 13 1.90 -1.39 -11.11
N LEU A 14 1.44 -0.88 -12.25
CA LEU A 14 0.69 0.38 -12.31
C LEU A 14 -0.64 0.29 -11.54
N ASN A 15 -1.37 -0.82 -11.65
CA ASN A 15 -2.62 -0.99 -10.90
C ASN A 15 -2.41 -0.93 -9.38
N LEU A 16 -1.29 -1.45 -8.87
CA LEU A 16 -0.95 -1.36 -7.45
C LEU A 16 -0.66 0.10 -7.05
N THR A 17 0.11 0.82 -7.86
CA THR A 17 0.51 2.21 -7.54
C THR A 17 -0.63 3.22 -7.63
N LEU A 18 -1.62 2.99 -8.50
CA LEU A 18 -2.75 3.91 -8.71
C LEU A 18 -3.64 4.11 -7.47
N GLY A 19 -3.62 3.19 -6.51
CA GLY A 19 -4.40 3.30 -5.26
C GLY A 19 -3.99 4.49 -4.39
N VAL A 20 -2.71 4.89 -4.47
CA VAL A 20 -2.15 6.00 -3.73
C VAL A 20 -2.28 7.32 -4.50
N VAL A 21 -2.23 7.27 -5.84
CA VAL A 21 -2.32 8.46 -6.70
C VAL A 21 -3.69 9.13 -6.58
N GLU A 22 -3.73 10.38 -6.14
CA GLU A 22 -4.97 11.17 -6.06
C GLU A 22 -5.23 11.98 -7.33
N LYS A 23 -6.51 12.14 -7.68
CA LYS A 23 -6.93 12.85 -8.89
C LYS A 23 -6.84 14.38 -8.79
N ARG A 24 -6.87 14.94 -7.57
CA ARG A 24 -6.88 16.38 -7.31
C ARG A 24 -5.74 16.71 -6.37
N GLN A 25 -4.57 16.94 -6.94
CA GLN A 25 -3.37 17.31 -6.20
C GLN A 25 -3.06 18.79 -6.40
N THR A 26 -2.62 19.45 -5.33
CA THR A 26 -2.04 20.79 -5.41
C THR A 26 -0.66 20.79 -6.07
N LEU A 27 0.04 19.64 -5.98
CA LEU A 27 1.35 19.41 -6.60
C LEU A 27 1.19 18.46 -7.80
N PRO A 28 1.43 18.91 -9.04
CA PRO A 28 1.25 18.09 -10.25
C PRO A 28 2.04 16.78 -10.24
N ILE A 29 3.23 16.77 -9.63
CA ILE A 29 4.11 15.59 -9.59
C ILE A 29 3.48 14.42 -8.82
N LEU A 30 2.57 14.66 -7.86
CA LEU A 30 1.87 13.61 -7.12
C LEU A 30 0.82 12.87 -7.96
N SER A 31 0.51 13.37 -9.17
CA SER A 31 -0.27 12.61 -10.16
C SER A 31 0.58 11.70 -11.04
N ASN A 32 1.91 11.79 -10.92
CA ASN A 32 2.86 10.97 -11.62
C ASN A 32 3.26 9.74 -10.79
N VAL A 33 3.76 8.73 -11.47
CA VAL A 33 4.51 7.62 -10.90
C VAL A 33 5.99 7.83 -11.21
N LEU A 34 6.87 7.62 -10.25
CA LEU A 34 8.31 7.58 -10.44
C LEU A 34 8.70 6.22 -11.02
N LEU A 35 9.41 6.22 -12.13
CA LEU A 35 10.00 5.06 -12.78
C LEU A 35 11.50 5.06 -12.50
N GLU A 36 12.02 3.99 -11.92
CA GLU A 36 13.45 3.75 -11.70
C GLU A 36 13.81 2.41 -12.34
N VAL A 37 14.74 2.44 -13.29
CA VAL A 37 15.15 1.25 -14.05
C VAL A 37 16.60 0.91 -13.76
N ASP A 38 16.85 -0.31 -13.39
CA ASP A 38 18.17 -0.92 -13.27
C ASP A 38 18.34 -2.10 -14.27
N GLU A 39 19.44 -2.84 -14.17
CA GLU A 39 19.79 -3.90 -15.13
C GLU A 39 18.74 -5.03 -15.23
N SER A 40 17.92 -5.22 -14.21
CA SER A 40 17.01 -6.38 -14.11
C SER A 40 15.57 -6.01 -13.82
N SER A 41 15.31 -4.78 -13.40
CA SER A 41 14.00 -4.42 -12.87
C SER A 41 13.57 -2.99 -13.16
N LEU A 42 12.26 -2.82 -13.18
CA LEU A 42 11.56 -1.54 -13.12
C LEU A 42 10.93 -1.42 -11.74
N LYS A 43 11.33 -0.40 -10.98
CA LYS A 43 10.64 0.01 -9.76
C LYS A 43 9.70 1.17 -10.06
N LEU A 44 8.44 1.04 -9.68
CA LEU A 44 7.43 2.09 -9.73
C LEU A 44 7.12 2.56 -8.31
N THR A 45 7.12 3.88 -8.10
CA THR A 45 6.77 4.49 -6.80
C THR A 45 5.71 5.57 -7.00
N ALA A 46 4.68 5.55 -6.16
CA ALA A 46 3.66 6.60 -6.10
C ALA A 46 3.44 7.04 -4.65
N THR A 47 3.15 8.32 -4.44
CA THR A 47 2.92 8.90 -3.12
C THR A 47 1.89 10.02 -3.16
N ASP A 48 1.18 10.21 -2.04
CA ASP A 48 0.31 11.35 -1.76
C ASP A 48 0.81 12.19 -0.56
N LEU A 49 2.06 11.98 -0.13
CA LEU A 49 2.71 12.55 1.06
C LEU A 49 2.24 11.98 2.41
N GLU A 50 1.12 11.28 2.44
CA GLU A 50 0.62 10.57 3.64
C GLU A 50 0.87 9.07 3.54
N SER A 51 0.94 8.56 2.32
CA SER A 51 1.27 7.18 2.01
C SER A 51 2.12 7.05 0.76
N GLU A 52 2.89 5.98 0.68
CA GLU A 52 3.72 5.63 -0.47
C GLU A 52 3.55 4.16 -0.79
N ILE A 53 3.50 3.84 -2.07
CA ILE A 53 3.59 2.47 -2.55
C ILE A 53 4.71 2.36 -3.56
N SER A 54 5.57 1.36 -3.40
CA SER A 54 6.58 1.00 -4.38
C SER A 54 6.49 -0.47 -4.73
N THR A 55 6.60 -0.80 -6.01
CA THR A 55 6.57 -2.17 -6.50
C THR A 55 7.64 -2.38 -7.54
N THR A 56 8.18 -3.60 -7.61
CA THR A 56 9.26 -3.97 -8.52
C THR A 56 8.78 -5.05 -9.47
N SER A 57 9.01 -4.83 -10.77
CA SER A 57 8.70 -5.75 -11.86
C SER A 57 9.96 -6.16 -12.59
N THR A 58 9.98 -7.37 -13.15
CA THR A 58 11.03 -7.81 -14.03
C THR A 58 10.89 -7.17 -15.42
N ILE A 59 11.99 -6.72 -16.00
CA ILE A 59 12.03 -6.20 -17.37
C ILE A 59 12.45 -7.31 -18.34
N SER A 60 11.99 -7.24 -19.60
CA SER A 60 12.31 -8.24 -20.62
C SER A 60 13.72 -8.03 -21.19
N SER A 61 14.11 -6.76 -21.36
CA SER A 61 15.43 -6.40 -21.91
C SER A 61 15.85 -5.02 -21.41
N PHE A 62 17.13 -4.87 -21.13
CA PHE A 62 17.75 -3.64 -20.62
C PHE A 62 18.74 -3.08 -21.62
N LYS A 63 18.68 -1.78 -21.86
CA LYS A 63 19.68 -1.04 -22.66
C LYS A 63 20.38 0.03 -21.82
N SER A 64 19.62 0.82 -21.06
CA SER A 64 20.19 1.80 -20.15
C SER A 64 19.26 2.09 -18.97
N GLY A 65 19.84 2.25 -17.78
CA GLY A 65 19.15 2.65 -16.57
C GLY A 65 18.81 4.13 -16.54
N GLY A 66 18.08 4.52 -15.49
CA GLY A 66 17.74 5.92 -15.23
C GLY A 66 16.43 6.05 -14.47
N LYS A 67 16.08 7.32 -14.21
CA LYS A 67 14.88 7.69 -13.46
C LYS A 67 14.10 8.77 -14.20
N THR A 68 12.78 8.69 -14.16
CA THR A 68 11.88 9.74 -14.64
C THR A 68 10.52 9.61 -13.96
N THR A 69 9.65 10.60 -14.15
CA THR A 69 8.26 10.50 -13.71
C THR A 69 7.31 10.54 -14.91
N ALA A 70 6.18 9.85 -14.82
CA ALA A 70 5.17 9.90 -15.86
C ALA A 70 3.77 9.98 -15.27
N PRO A 71 2.79 10.62 -15.96
CA PRO A 71 1.40 10.68 -15.50
C PRO A 71 0.82 9.28 -15.32
N ALA A 72 0.66 8.84 -14.05
CA ALA A 72 0.35 7.47 -13.68
C ALA A 72 -0.90 6.92 -14.36
N LYS A 73 -1.99 7.70 -14.34
CA LYS A 73 -3.25 7.30 -14.96
C LYS A 73 -3.13 7.17 -16.48
N LYS A 74 -2.49 8.14 -17.16
CA LYS A 74 -2.34 8.10 -18.61
C LYS A 74 -1.49 6.92 -19.05
N LEU A 75 -0.39 6.67 -18.35
CA LEU A 75 0.49 5.53 -18.60
C LEU A 75 -0.28 4.20 -18.42
N ASN A 76 -1.03 4.06 -17.33
CA ASN A 76 -1.84 2.86 -17.10
C ASN A 76 -2.94 2.67 -18.15
N ASP A 77 -3.70 3.72 -18.47
CA ASP A 77 -4.78 3.66 -19.47
C ASP A 77 -4.22 3.27 -20.83
N LEU A 78 -3.06 3.83 -21.23
CA LEU A 78 -2.38 3.47 -22.46
C LEU A 78 -1.95 1.99 -22.46
N CYS A 79 -1.22 1.54 -21.43
CA CYS A 79 -0.75 0.16 -21.36
C CYS A 79 -1.90 -0.86 -21.37
N ARG A 80 -3.02 -0.54 -20.71
CA ARG A 80 -4.22 -1.41 -20.71
C ARG A 80 -4.88 -1.56 -22.06
N LEU A 81 -4.83 -0.54 -22.91
CA LEU A 81 -5.43 -0.56 -24.26
C LEU A 81 -4.60 -1.34 -25.29
N LEU A 82 -3.33 -1.63 -25.00
CA LEU A 82 -2.49 -2.44 -25.88
C LEU A 82 -3.01 -3.87 -25.99
N PRO A 83 -2.74 -4.59 -27.10
CA PRO A 83 -3.06 -6.01 -27.23
C PRO A 83 -2.40 -6.83 -26.12
N ASP A 84 -3.00 -7.97 -25.77
CA ASP A 84 -2.41 -8.89 -24.80
C ASP A 84 -1.09 -9.46 -25.34
N PHE A 85 -0.17 -9.78 -24.41
CA PHE A 85 1.20 -10.24 -24.71
C PHE A 85 2.06 -9.24 -25.50
N SER A 86 1.69 -7.96 -25.52
CA SER A 86 2.53 -6.93 -26.13
C SER A 86 3.81 -6.74 -25.35
N GLU A 87 4.93 -6.66 -26.06
CA GLU A 87 6.18 -6.13 -25.52
C GLU A 87 6.20 -4.62 -25.73
N ILE A 88 6.52 -3.88 -24.69
CA ILE A 88 6.51 -2.43 -24.64
C ILE A 88 7.93 -1.94 -24.52
N HIS A 89 8.37 -1.14 -25.48
CA HIS A 89 9.65 -0.43 -25.45
C HIS A 89 9.43 0.95 -24.82
N LEU A 90 10.07 1.24 -23.69
CA LEU A 90 10.04 2.53 -23.03
C LEU A 90 11.44 3.14 -23.02
N PHE A 91 11.53 4.40 -23.50
CA PHE A 91 12.79 5.14 -23.49
C PHE A 91 12.57 6.63 -23.35
N MET A 92 13.59 7.34 -22.86
CA MET A 92 13.59 8.82 -22.79
C MET A 92 14.11 9.42 -24.08
N ASP A 93 13.39 10.44 -24.57
CA ASP A 93 13.80 11.30 -25.68
C ASP A 93 13.55 12.77 -25.26
N GLY A 94 14.61 13.44 -24.80
CA GLY A 94 14.50 14.71 -24.13
C GLY A 94 13.67 14.60 -22.84
N ASP A 95 12.64 15.44 -22.73
CA ASP A 95 11.74 15.49 -21.57
C ASP A 95 10.50 14.60 -21.74
N ASP A 96 10.44 13.78 -22.79
CA ASP A 96 9.31 12.88 -23.06
C ASP A 96 9.68 11.41 -22.80
N LEU A 97 8.79 10.68 -22.17
CA LEU A 97 8.79 9.22 -22.13
C LEU A 97 8.13 8.70 -23.41
N LYS A 98 8.92 8.07 -24.28
CA LYS A 98 8.44 7.40 -25.48
C LYS A 98 8.03 5.98 -25.15
N ILE A 99 6.92 5.56 -25.75
CA ILE A 99 6.34 4.23 -25.59
C ILE A 99 6.08 3.70 -26.98
N GLU A 100 6.82 2.67 -27.39
CA GLU A 100 6.70 2.04 -28.70
C GLU A 100 6.27 0.57 -28.56
N THR A 101 5.37 0.17 -29.42
CA THR A 101 4.88 -1.20 -29.57
C THR A 101 4.66 -1.51 -31.06
N ASP A 102 4.40 -2.74 -31.42
CA ASP A 102 4.03 -3.11 -32.77
C ASP A 102 2.76 -2.40 -33.27
N SER A 103 1.88 -2.01 -32.34
CA SER A 103 0.59 -1.37 -32.64
C SER A 103 0.63 0.16 -32.68
N GLY A 104 1.70 0.80 -32.23
CA GLY A 104 1.78 2.25 -32.23
C GLY A 104 2.93 2.84 -31.43
N LYS A 105 3.06 4.17 -31.58
CA LYS A 105 4.04 4.99 -30.87
C LYS A 105 3.33 6.11 -30.13
N TYR A 106 3.69 6.28 -28.87
CA TYR A 106 3.09 7.26 -27.97
C TYR A 106 4.17 8.03 -27.24
N ASN A 107 3.82 9.21 -26.72
CA ASN A 107 4.69 9.97 -25.85
C ASN A 107 3.90 10.56 -24.68
N LEU A 108 4.56 10.62 -23.52
CA LEU A 108 4.06 11.25 -22.31
C LEU A 108 5.11 12.26 -21.84
N SER A 109 4.69 13.50 -21.60
CA SER A 109 5.58 14.50 -20.98
C SER A 109 5.84 14.11 -19.54
N THR A 110 7.10 14.24 -19.14
CA THR A 110 7.59 13.85 -17.81
C THR A 110 7.82 15.08 -16.94
N LEU A 111 8.04 14.84 -15.66
CA LEU A 111 8.57 15.83 -14.72
C LEU A 111 9.89 15.30 -14.16
N PRO A 112 10.83 16.18 -13.75
CA PRO A 112 12.11 15.76 -13.19
C PRO A 112 11.93 14.79 -12.00
N SER A 113 12.70 13.73 -11.99
CA SER A 113 12.66 12.74 -10.89
C SER A 113 13.14 13.31 -9.56
N GLU A 114 13.97 14.35 -9.59
CA GLU A 114 14.52 15.05 -8.43
C GLU A 114 13.43 15.77 -7.63
N ASP A 115 12.35 16.18 -8.32
CA ASP A 115 11.21 16.86 -7.69
C ASP A 115 10.20 15.88 -7.07
N PHE A 116 10.38 14.56 -7.29
CA PHE A 116 9.48 13.56 -6.72
C PHE A 116 9.77 13.38 -5.22
N PRO A 117 8.76 13.57 -4.36
CA PRO A 117 8.95 13.48 -2.92
C PRO A 117 9.25 12.03 -2.50
N VAL A 118 10.26 11.87 -1.66
CA VAL A 118 10.64 10.59 -1.08
C VAL A 118 10.01 10.49 0.31
N PHE A 119 9.39 9.36 0.59
CA PHE A 119 8.88 9.06 1.93
C PHE A 119 10.05 8.64 2.83
N GLU A 120 10.37 9.46 3.83
CA GLU A 120 11.38 9.12 4.82
C GLU A 120 10.83 7.99 5.71
N SER A 121 11.40 6.80 5.56
CA SER A 121 11.06 5.68 6.44
C SER A 121 11.83 5.83 7.75
N GLU A 122 11.09 5.96 8.85
CA GLU A 122 11.68 5.87 10.18
C GLU A 122 12.21 4.46 10.45
N GLU A 123 13.20 4.36 11.34
CA GLU A 123 13.61 3.07 11.87
C GLU A 123 12.43 2.43 12.61
N SER A 124 11.95 1.31 12.10
CA SER A 124 10.84 0.59 12.72
C SER A 124 11.31 -0.08 14.00
N GLN A 125 10.53 0.09 15.06
CA GLN A 125 10.82 -0.52 16.37
C GLN A 125 10.44 -2.01 16.40
N SER A 126 9.39 -2.40 15.71
CA SER A 126 8.90 -3.79 15.69
C SER A 126 8.68 -4.29 14.28
N GLN A 127 9.18 -5.48 13.99
CA GLN A 127 8.93 -6.21 12.76
C GLN A 127 8.27 -7.55 13.06
N ILE A 128 7.17 -7.86 12.38
CA ILE A 128 6.49 -9.15 12.46
C ILE A 128 6.25 -9.73 11.08
N ASN A 129 6.09 -11.06 11.04
CA ASN A 129 5.67 -11.82 9.88
C ASN A 129 4.28 -12.43 10.15
N ILE A 130 3.36 -12.24 9.20
CA ILE A 130 1.99 -12.76 9.26
C ILE A 130 1.57 -13.24 7.87
N SER A 131 0.72 -14.26 7.77
CA SER A 131 0.18 -14.64 6.46
C SER A 131 -0.81 -13.60 5.94
N SER A 132 -0.87 -13.40 4.61
CA SER A 132 -1.86 -12.54 3.96
C SER A 132 -3.28 -12.87 4.39
N LYS A 133 -3.61 -14.17 4.50
CA LYS A 133 -4.90 -14.65 4.96
C LYS A 133 -5.26 -14.15 6.36
N ASN A 134 -4.32 -14.26 7.32
CA ASN A 134 -4.55 -13.85 8.70
C ASN A 134 -4.70 -12.34 8.80
N LEU A 135 -3.83 -11.58 8.14
CA LEU A 135 -3.92 -10.11 8.13
C LEU A 135 -5.20 -9.63 7.44
N GLY A 136 -5.53 -10.17 6.28
CA GLY A 136 -6.77 -9.86 5.56
C GLY A 136 -8.01 -10.17 6.39
N SER A 137 -8.06 -11.33 7.06
CA SER A 137 -9.14 -11.70 7.96
C SER A 137 -9.25 -10.77 9.17
N LEU A 138 -8.10 -10.46 9.81
CA LEU A 138 -8.03 -9.56 10.97
C LEU A 138 -8.63 -8.19 10.63
N ILE A 139 -8.18 -7.58 9.53
CA ILE A 139 -8.66 -6.28 9.06
C ILE A 139 -10.13 -6.33 8.66
N SER A 140 -10.54 -7.32 7.86
CA SER A 140 -11.91 -7.41 7.35
C SER A 140 -12.96 -7.56 8.45
N ARG A 141 -12.60 -8.20 9.58
CA ARG A 141 -13.48 -8.37 10.74
C ARG A 141 -13.69 -7.10 11.54
N THR A 142 -12.87 -6.05 11.35
CA THR A 142 -12.90 -4.86 12.19
C THR A 142 -13.08 -3.58 11.39
N ALA A 143 -12.54 -3.49 10.18
CA ALA A 143 -12.51 -2.25 9.37
C ALA A 143 -13.88 -1.61 9.14
N PHE A 144 -14.96 -2.38 9.11
CA PHE A 144 -16.34 -1.87 8.93
C PHE A 144 -16.79 -0.95 10.08
N ALA A 145 -16.21 -1.10 11.28
CA ALA A 145 -16.54 -0.31 12.46
C ALA A 145 -15.76 1.00 12.58
N MET A 146 -14.77 1.26 11.71
CA MET A 146 -14.06 2.56 11.69
C MET A 146 -15.04 3.71 11.45
N GLY A 147 -14.81 4.86 12.08
CA GLY A 147 -15.47 6.13 11.77
C GLY A 147 -15.23 6.57 10.32
N ASN A 148 -16.09 7.41 9.79
CA ASN A 148 -15.93 7.99 8.47
C ASN A 148 -16.16 9.50 8.55
N GLN A 149 -15.10 10.29 8.32
CA GLN A 149 -15.10 11.75 8.43
C GLN A 149 -15.58 12.26 9.80
N ASP A 150 -15.29 11.50 10.88
CA ASP A 150 -15.54 11.96 12.25
C ASP A 150 -14.52 13.05 12.61
N TRP A 151 -14.96 14.08 13.33
CA TRP A 151 -14.07 15.15 13.82
C TRP A 151 -13.02 14.62 14.80
N ARG A 152 -13.29 13.51 15.46
CA ARG A 152 -12.33 12.74 16.27
C ARG A 152 -11.47 11.88 15.34
N HIS A 153 -10.39 12.46 14.82
CA HIS A 153 -9.58 11.83 13.78
C HIS A 153 -9.12 10.42 14.10
N TYR A 154 -8.85 10.13 15.38
CA TYR A 154 -8.44 8.81 15.85
C TYR A 154 -9.49 7.70 15.63
N LEU A 155 -10.77 8.05 15.40
CA LEU A 155 -11.80 7.07 15.04
C LEU A 155 -11.84 6.75 13.54
N ASN A 156 -11.22 7.58 12.69
CA ASN A 156 -11.20 7.36 11.23
C ASN A 156 -10.14 6.34 10.78
N GLY A 157 -9.59 5.59 11.69
CA GLY A 157 -8.57 4.57 11.44
C GLY A 157 -8.82 3.28 12.19
N LEU A 158 -7.98 2.31 11.89
CA LEU A 158 -7.91 1.02 12.55
C LEU A 158 -6.78 1.04 13.56
N PHE A 159 -7.08 0.77 14.82
CA PHE A 159 -6.07 0.59 15.84
C PHE A 159 -5.46 -0.81 15.72
N LEU A 160 -4.13 -0.87 15.59
CA LEU A 160 -3.35 -2.10 15.62
C LEU A 160 -2.48 -2.09 16.87
N LEU A 161 -2.52 -3.20 17.61
CA LEU A 161 -1.63 -3.47 18.75
C LEU A 161 -0.87 -4.76 18.45
N ILE A 162 0.44 -4.70 18.54
CA ILE A 162 1.32 -5.88 18.51
C ILE A 162 1.88 -6.04 19.90
N ASP A 163 1.60 -7.17 20.54
CA ASP A 163 2.04 -7.47 21.89
C ASP A 163 2.38 -8.96 22.02
N ASP A 164 3.63 -9.23 22.38
CA ASP A 164 4.19 -10.61 22.42
C ASP A 164 3.86 -11.37 21.10
N LYS A 165 3.07 -12.42 21.21
CA LYS A 165 2.65 -13.27 20.07
C LYS A 165 1.27 -12.93 19.52
N THR A 166 0.76 -11.76 19.80
CA THR A 166 -0.58 -11.38 19.38
C THR A 166 -0.57 -10.08 18.58
N ILE A 167 -1.31 -10.06 17.50
CA ILE A 167 -1.68 -8.83 16.81
C ILE A 167 -3.19 -8.64 16.98
N THR A 168 -3.58 -7.52 17.59
CA THR A 168 -4.97 -7.13 17.84
C THR A 168 -5.35 -5.97 16.94
N SER A 169 -6.52 -6.05 16.36
CA SER A 169 -7.14 -5.02 15.52
C SER A 169 -8.44 -4.55 16.16
N VAL A 170 -8.58 -3.24 16.35
CA VAL A 170 -9.78 -2.63 16.95
C VAL A 170 -10.24 -1.45 16.10
N ALA A 171 -11.53 -1.35 15.89
CA ALA A 171 -12.15 -0.20 15.25
C ALA A 171 -13.45 0.18 15.97
N THR A 172 -13.74 1.46 16.05
CA THR A 172 -14.99 1.99 16.61
C THR A 172 -15.34 3.33 15.97
N ASP A 173 -16.63 3.60 15.86
CA ASP A 173 -17.20 4.91 15.51
C ASP A 173 -17.96 5.54 16.72
N ALA A 174 -17.72 5.02 17.93
CA ALA A 174 -18.38 5.33 19.20
C ALA A 174 -19.84 4.81 19.33
N HIS A 175 -20.42 4.19 18.30
CA HIS A 175 -21.73 3.55 18.35
C HIS A 175 -21.63 2.03 18.29
N ARG A 176 -20.57 1.53 17.70
CA ARG A 176 -20.22 0.11 17.61
C ARG A 176 -18.71 -0.05 17.75
N LEU A 177 -18.30 -1.24 18.18
CA LEU A 177 -16.90 -1.62 18.32
C LEU A 177 -16.72 -3.00 17.70
N ALA A 178 -15.64 -3.19 16.96
CA ALA A 178 -15.19 -4.48 16.47
C ALA A 178 -13.76 -4.73 16.94
N LEU A 179 -13.51 -5.92 17.45
CA LEU A 179 -12.21 -6.39 17.91
C LEU A 179 -11.93 -7.77 17.33
N ALA A 180 -10.71 -7.98 16.88
CA ALA A 180 -10.24 -9.28 16.42
C ALA A 180 -8.75 -9.45 16.73
N ASP A 181 -8.35 -10.68 17.04
CA ASP A 181 -6.98 -11.06 17.34
C ASP A 181 -6.48 -12.12 16.35
N SER A 182 -5.18 -12.14 16.14
CA SER A 182 -4.47 -13.19 15.42
C SER A 182 -3.17 -13.52 16.14
N VAL A 183 -2.84 -14.81 16.19
CA VAL A 183 -1.59 -15.27 16.80
C VAL A 183 -0.46 -15.17 15.77
N LEU A 184 0.67 -14.64 16.20
CA LEU A 184 1.91 -14.55 15.44
C LEU A 184 2.76 -15.80 15.65
N ASN A 185 3.52 -16.19 14.64
CA ASN A 185 4.45 -17.33 14.76
C ASN A 185 5.64 -17.02 15.68
N GLU A 186 6.07 -15.76 15.70
CA GLU A 186 7.20 -15.26 16.48
C GLU A 186 6.73 -14.14 17.40
N ALA A 187 7.34 -14.06 18.58
CA ALA A 187 7.05 -12.99 19.53
C ALA A 187 7.64 -11.67 19.03
N SER A 188 6.89 -10.58 19.20
CA SER A 188 7.44 -9.23 19.07
C SER A 188 8.39 -8.93 20.23
N SER A 189 9.46 -8.21 19.94
CA SER A 189 10.43 -7.78 20.96
C SER A 189 9.85 -6.73 21.92
N GLU A 190 8.87 -5.97 21.47
CA GLU A 190 8.27 -4.86 22.20
C GLU A 190 6.77 -4.76 21.89
N SER A 191 6.01 -4.26 22.88
CA SER A 191 4.62 -3.89 22.67
C SER A 191 4.55 -2.55 21.95
N ILE A 192 3.90 -2.52 20.77
CA ILE A 192 3.75 -1.31 19.97
C ILE A 192 2.35 -1.23 19.39
N ASN A 193 1.85 -0.01 19.26
CA ASN A 193 0.53 0.22 18.68
C ASN A 193 0.49 1.45 17.78
N GLY A 194 -0.53 1.54 16.96
CA GLY A 194 -0.76 2.68 16.09
C GLY A 194 -2.14 2.69 15.46
N ILE A 195 -2.58 3.85 15.02
CA ILE A 195 -3.87 4.04 14.35
C ILE A 195 -3.61 4.19 12.86
N VAL A 196 -3.94 3.17 12.09
CA VAL A 196 -3.73 3.14 10.64
C VAL A 196 -4.91 3.81 9.93
N PRO A 197 -4.69 4.83 9.08
CA PRO A 197 -5.77 5.54 8.39
C PRO A 197 -6.64 4.59 7.56
N ARG A 198 -7.94 4.90 7.46
CA ARG A 198 -8.90 4.12 6.64
C ARG A 198 -8.43 3.94 5.20
N LYS A 199 -7.87 4.99 4.55
CA LYS A 199 -7.33 4.91 3.18
C LYS A 199 -6.25 3.84 3.11
N SER A 200 -5.33 3.85 4.03
CA SER A 200 -4.20 2.91 4.11
C SER A 200 -4.66 1.48 4.37
N ILE A 201 -5.66 1.28 5.23
CA ILE A 201 -6.27 -0.03 5.45
C ILE A 201 -6.87 -0.60 4.16
N ASN A 202 -7.55 0.23 3.36
CA ASN A 202 -8.09 -0.21 2.07
C ASN A 202 -7.00 -0.61 1.07
N GLU A 203 -5.87 0.09 1.06
CA GLU A 203 -4.72 -0.28 0.20
C GLU A 203 -4.06 -1.57 0.70
N ILE A 204 -3.85 -1.73 2.00
CA ILE A 204 -3.32 -2.97 2.59
C ILE A 204 -4.21 -4.16 2.23
N LEU A 205 -5.53 -4.04 2.31
CA LEU A 205 -6.46 -5.11 1.92
C LEU A 205 -6.32 -5.53 0.46
N LYS A 206 -5.99 -4.61 -0.44
CA LYS A 206 -5.72 -4.96 -1.86
C LYS A 206 -4.44 -5.76 -2.01
N LEU A 207 -3.40 -5.46 -1.21
CA LEU A 207 -2.13 -6.15 -1.26
C LEU A 207 -2.20 -7.59 -0.72
N VAL A 208 -3.07 -7.85 0.25
CA VAL A 208 -3.17 -9.15 0.93
C VAL A 208 -4.25 -10.07 0.34
N ASN A 209 -4.66 -9.83 -0.92
CA ASN A 209 -5.68 -10.65 -1.58
C ASN A 209 -5.20 -12.08 -1.90
N ASP A 210 -3.89 -12.30 -2.10
CA ASP A 210 -3.34 -13.64 -2.26
C ASP A 210 -3.06 -14.26 -0.89
N GLU A 211 -3.89 -15.24 -0.51
CA GLU A 211 -3.86 -15.89 0.80
C GLU A 211 -2.58 -16.72 1.05
N SER A 212 -1.82 -17.04 0.02
CA SER A 212 -0.62 -17.88 0.11
C SER A 212 0.65 -17.13 0.50
N GLU A 213 0.62 -15.79 0.47
CA GLU A 213 1.81 -14.97 0.66
C GLU A 213 2.09 -14.63 2.14
N ASN A 214 3.37 -14.43 2.43
CA ASN A 214 3.80 -13.88 3.70
C ASN A 214 3.91 -12.35 3.62
N VAL A 215 3.45 -11.72 4.67
CA VAL A 215 3.45 -10.26 4.84
C VAL A 215 4.44 -9.90 5.93
N VAL A 216 5.30 -8.93 5.64
CA VAL A 216 6.17 -8.29 6.62
C VAL A 216 5.50 -6.98 7.04
N ILE A 217 5.23 -6.82 8.34
CA ILE A 217 4.75 -5.56 8.90
C ILE A 217 5.86 -4.97 9.76
N LYS A 218 6.16 -3.70 9.54
CA LYS A 218 6.99 -2.90 10.44
C LYS A 218 6.16 -1.76 10.97
N LEU A 219 6.01 -1.70 12.27
CA LEU A 219 5.27 -0.65 12.94
C LEU A 219 6.27 0.23 13.73
N GLY A 220 6.25 1.51 13.44
CA GLY A 220 7.02 2.54 14.13
C GLY A 220 6.10 3.51 14.89
N PRO A 221 6.67 4.54 15.53
CA PRO A 221 5.90 5.50 16.32
C PRO A 221 5.00 6.40 15.46
N SER A 222 5.36 6.67 14.20
CA SER A 222 4.63 7.58 13.32
C SER A 222 4.22 6.96 11.99
N SER A 223 4.69 5.74 11.67
CA SER A 223 4.43 5.10 10.39
C SER A 223 4.28 3.58 10.50
N ILE A 224 3.56 3.01 9.54
CA ILE A 224 3.47 1.57 9.30
C ILE A 224 4.01 1.25 7.91
N MET A 225 4.79 0.17 7.78
CA MET A 225 5.20 -0.41 6.51
C MET A 225 4.66 -1.83 6.40
N VAL A 226 4.10 -2.14 5.23
CA VAL A 226 3.61 -3.47 4.86
C VAL A 226 4.29 -3.91 3.57
N GLY A 227 5.01 -5.03 3.64
CA GLY A 227 5.72 -5.62 2.51
C GLY A 227 5.11 -6.95 2.08
N VAL A 228 4.79 -7.09 0.78
CA VAL A 228 4.23 -8.31 0.17
C VAL A 228 4.82 -8.46 -1.23
N SER A 229 5.43 -9.60 -1.54
CA SER A 229 5.83 -9.98 -2.91
C SER A 229 6.47 -8.88 -3.76
N GLY A 230 7.50 -8.23 -3.23
CA GLY A 230 8.22 -7.17 -3.95
C GLY A 230 7.49 -5.82 -4.00
N THR A 231 6.32 -5.73 -3.36
CA THR A 231 5.60 -4.48 -3.14
C THR A 231 5.76 -4.01 -1.70
N LYS A 232 6.09 -2.74 -1.51
CA LYS A 232 6.21 -2.07 -0.23
C LYS A 232 5.20 -0.94 -0.16
N PHE A 233 4.34 -0.96 0.84
CA PHE A 233 3.41 0.12 1.17
C PHE A 233 3.83 0.75 2.50
N VAL A 234 3.90 2.07 2.55
CA VAL A 234 4.20 2.82 3.78
C VAL A 234 3.08 3.84 3.99
N SER A 235 2.68 4.04 5.22
CA SER A 235 1.68 5.06 5.59
C SER A 235 2.03 5.71 6.91
N LYS A 236 1.79 7.02 7.01
CA LYS A 236 1.74 7.70 8.29
C LYS A 236 0.59 7.16 9.12
N LEU A 237 0.78 7.16 10.43
CA LEU A 237 -0.26 6.83 11.41
C LEU A 237 -1.06 8.10 11.75
N ILE A 238 -2.30 7.91 12.20
CA ILE A 238 -3.10 9.00 12.75
C ILE A 238 -2.56 9.33 14.15
N GLU A 239 -2.21 10.59 14.36
CA GLU A 239 -1.81 11.09 15.66
C GLU A 239 -2.97 11.06 16.66
N GLY A 240 -2.67 10.72 17.91
CA GLY A 240 -3.62 10.72 19.01
C GLY A 240 -3.67 9.40 19.77
N LYS A 241 -4.45 9.40 20.83
CA LYS A 241 -4.66 8.21 21.66
C LYS A 241 -5.98 7.55 21.28
N PHE A 242 -5.93 6.26 20.91
CA PHE A 242 -7.15 5.48 20.70
C PHE A 242 -7.92 5.33 22.01
N PRO A 243 -9.26 5.33 22.02
CA PRO A 243 -10.07 5.14 23.21
C PRO A 243 -9.71 3.84 23.94
N ASP A 244 -9.87 3.84 25.27
CA ASP A 244 -9.73 2.64 26.08
C ASP A 244 -10.92 1.70 25.80
N TYR A 245 -10.73 0.85 24.80
CA TYR A 245 -11.77 -0.05 24.30
C TYR A 245 -12.08 -1.19 25.27
N GLU A 246 -11.14 -1.54 26.16
CA GLU A 246 -11.34 -2.63 27.11
C GLU A 246 -12.44 -2.28 28.12
N GLN A 247 -12.59 -1.02 28.48
CA GLN A 247 -13.62 -0.56 29.41
C GLN A 247 -15.05 -0.66 28.85
N VAL A 248 -15.22 -0.72 27.53
CA VAL A 248 -16.54 -0.81 26.90
C VAL A 248 -16.92 -2.24 26.53
N ILE A 249 -16.01 -3.19 26.65
CA ILE A 249 -16.29 -4.61 26.46
C ILE A 249 -17.09 -5.12 27.68
N PRO A 250 -18.31 -5.66 27.50
CA PRO A 250 -19.10 -6.13 28.61
C PRO A 250 -18.40 -7.22 29.40
N SER A 251 -18.22 -6.99 30.70
CA SER A 251 -17.73 -7.96 31.66
C SER A 251 -18.91 -8.40 32.52
N GLY A 252 -19.42 -9.60 32.34
CA GLY A 252 -20.54 -10.13 33.14
C GLY A 252 -20.99 -11.50 32.68
N GLU A 253 -21.93 -12.10 33.42
CA GLU A 253 -22.54 -13.37 33.02
C GLU A 253 -23.28 -13.20 31.69
N SER A 254 -22.87 -13.94 30.66
CA SER A 254 -23.53 -13.96 29.38
C SER A 254 -24.33 -15.24 29.19
N SER A 255 -25.54 -15.14 28.65
CA SER A 255 -26.28 -16.31 28.18
C SER A 255 -25.72 -16.74 26.82
N LEU A 256 -25.24 -17.98 26.72
CA LEU A 256 -24.72 -18.54 25.48
C LEU A 256 -25.88 -19.06 24.62
N LEU A 257 -26.03 -18.50 23.42
CA LEU A 257 -26.90 -19.03 22.38
C LEU A 257 -26.04 -19.60 21.24
N THR A 258 -26.14 -20.88 21.00
CA THR A 258 -25.47 -21.56 19.88
C THR A 258 -26.43 -21.71 18.73
N LEU A 259 -26.09 -21.16 17.55
CA LEU A 259 -26.84 -21.29 16.31
C LEU A 259 -25.96 -21.90 15.23
N GLU A 260 -26.53 -22.79 14.43
CA GLU A 260 -25.87 -23.22 13.18
C GLU A 260 -25.99 -22.12 12.13
N LYS A 261 -24.92 -21.94 11.33
CA LYS A 261 -24.82 -20.88 10.32
C LYS A 261 -25.33 -21.41 8.99
#